data_cc7f60ec340746a7528e114a458539c8
#
_entry.id   cc7f60ec340746a7528e114a458539c8
#
_cell.length_a   1.000
_cell.length_b   1.000
_cell.length_c   1.000
_cell.angle_alpha   90.00
_cell.angle_beta   90.00
_cell.angle_gamma   90.00
#
_symmetry.space_group_name_H-M   'P 1'
#
loop_
_entity.id
_entity.type
_entity.pdbx_description
1 polymer ?
#
loop_
_entity_poly.entity_id
_entity_poly.type
_entity_poly.pdbx_seq_one_letter_code
_entity_poly.pdbx_strand_id
1 'polypeptide(L)'
;MKLKLSFLPKIICQCQYVNVKLVQIITMIMEEFEEFALALLDQLSVEINEEKEIMSSSSKASQSLASKVKFEDIKLLSDKIFPWLADRVFQFTGISVSSQTKVELLDLVELKRLKGRKVFPTKESETYVDELFTAIAHESSSEMAELMKKDIMRFLVYSTYAKSYISKISTTYGDYLDSKIFLNKFVLSSYPQIILHKHGEPYEAKFEYVNSGYIGALKMTILEEQIHSIQTNLQEMNKQAVVKVNVLNEELAKIILELDNSTINKLSEYLQLPPVPDEFPVARKANLFFMLNPDNFIVNVLGPDVMTFTKVTIDPKISEMIPQLLDIYQRWLKPIQIHHAAFTTMEGMAEFAVQNILKDDKDFQNYLVTFANTDITTYQVRKSMGKDFTETVFTKIGKNTYQTLIANPPTTKELKNPEIYLQKL
;
A
#
# COMPACT_ATOMS: atom_id res chain seq x y z
N MET A 1 20.63 13.26 8.69
CA MET A 1 21.40 12.69 7.57
C MET A 1 21.12 13.50 6.32
N LYS A 2 22.12 13.91 5.56
CA LYS A 2 21.95 14.67 4.29
C LYS A 2 21.91 13.66 3.16
N LEU A 3 20.79 13.55 2.43
CA LEU A 3 20.72 12.72 1.24
C LEU A 3 21.37 13.48 0.08
N LYS A 4 22.48 12.97 -0.46
CA LYS A 4 23.02 13.39 -1.75
C LYS A 4 22.47 12.47 -2.81
N LEU A 5 21.59 12.94 -3.68
CA LEU A 5 21.08 12.18 -4.82
C LEU A 5 22.14 11.91 -5.92
N SER A 6 23.43 12.10 -5.61
CA SER A 6 24.55 11.67 -6.47
C SER A 6 24.69 10.13 -6.58
N PHE A 7 23.85 9.37 -5.89
CA PHE A 7 23.79 7.91 -5.95
C PHE A 7 22.73 7.36 -6.94
N LEU A 8 21.96 8.24 -7.60
CA LEU A 8 20.95 7.83 -8.58
C LEU A 8 21.43 6.72 -9.54
N PRO A 9 22.59 6.83 -10.21
CA PRO A 9 23.01 5.80 -11.16
C PRO A 9 23.29 4.42 -10.53
N LYS A 10 23.75 4.37 -9.29
CA LYS A 10 24.06 3.09 -8.60
C LYS A 10 22.81 2.41 -8.05
N ILE A 11 21.82 3.19 -7.64
CA ILE A 11 20.56 2.68 -7.10
C ILE A 11 19.61 2.22 -8.22
N ILE A 12 19.67 2.89 -9.39
CA ILE A 12 18.96 2.48 -10.61
C ILE A 12 19.26 1.02 -10.96
N CYS A 13 20.50 0.55 -10.77
CA CYS A 13 20.89 -0.81 -11.10
C CYS A 13 20.20 -1.89 -10.25
N GLN A 14 19.82 -1.59 -9.01
CA GLN A 14 19.07 -2.52 -8.14
C GLN A 14 17.54 -2.43 -8.31
N CYS A 15 17.03 -1.25 -8.68
CA CYS A 15 15.59 -1.06 -8.98
C CYS A 15 15.19 -1.52 -10.40
N GLN A 16 16.14 -1.84 -11.26
CA GLN A 16 15.88 -2.23 -12.66
C GLN A 16 14.93 -3.43 -12.79
N TYR A 17 14.90 -4.35 -11.84
CA TYR A 17 14.07 -5.56 -11.96
C TYR A 17 12.56 -5.33 -11.77
N VAL A 18 12.16 -4.38 -10.94
CA VAL A 18 10.74 -4.04 -10.73
C VAL A 18 10.25 -3.00 -11.75
N ASN A 19 11.13 -2.05 -12.14
CA ASN A 19 10.78 -0.97 -13.07
C ASN A 19 10.93 -1.33 -14.55
N VAL A 20 11.71 -2.37 -14.91
CA VAL A 20 11.91 -2.76 -16.32
C VAL A 20 10.59 -3.17 -16.99
N LYS A 21 9.71 -3.88 -16.30
CA LYS A 21 8.39 -4.22 -16.84
C LYS A 21 7.48 -2.99 -17.03
N LEU A 22 7.49 -2.05 -16.08
CA LEU A 22 6.71 -0.82 -16.19
C LEU A 22 7.26 0.09 -17.30
N VAL A 23 8.57 0.20 -17.41
CA VAL A 23 9.25 0.97 -18.44
C VAL A 23 9.07 0.34 -19.84
N GLN A 24 9.11 -0.98 -19.97
CA GLN A 24 8.80 -1.66 -21.24
C GLN A 24 7.36 -1.42 -21.68
N ILE A 25 6.43 -1.37 -20.73
CA ILE A 25 5.03 -1.03 -21.00
C ILE A 25 4.90 0.41 -21.51
N ILE A 26 5.62 1.35 -20.90
CA ILE A 26 5.60 2.75 -21.30
C ILE A 26 6.25 2.96 -22.69
N THR A 27 7.21 2.11 -23.09
CA THR A 27 7.92 2.21 -24.36
C THR A 27 7.04 1.82 -25.57
N MET A 28 5.95 1.08 -25.38
CA MET A 28 5.04 0.62 -26.45
C MET A 28 3.95 1.65 -26.85
N ILE A 29 4.07 2.89 -26.41
CA ILE A 29 2.91 3.76 -26.36
C ILE A 29 3.03 5.00 -27.24
N MET A 30 2.57 5.05 -28.44
CA MET A 30 2.06 6.36 -28.88
C MET A 30 1.42 6.47 -30.25
N GLU A 31 1.48 5.49 -31.05
CA GLU A 31 0.46 5.44 -32.09
C GLU A 31 -0.87 4.94 -31.52
N GLU A 32 -0.81 4.26 -30.37
CA GLU A 32 -1.98 3.60 -29.79
C GLU A 32 -2.00 3.74 -28.26
N PHE A 33 -2.62 4.80 -27.74
CA PHE A 33 -2.99 4.93 -26.32
C PHE A 33 -3.73 3.69 -25.79
N GLU A 34 -4.38 2.95 -26.69
CA GLU A 34 -5.05 1.69 -26.38
C GLU A 34 -4.08 0.58 -25.97
N GLU A 35 -2.89 0.48 -26.60
CA GLU A 35 -1.88 -0.52 -26.23
C GLU A 35 -1.33 -0.29 -24.81
N PHE A 36 -1.21 0.97 -24.39
CA PHE A 36 -0.81 1.26 -23.02
C PHE A 36 -1.91 0.90 -22.01
N ALA A 37 -3.11 1.26 -22.31
CA ALA A 37 -4.25 0.92 -21.46
C ALA A 37 -4.38 -0.60 -21.34
N LEU A 38 -4.21 -1.34 -22.45
CA LEU A 38 -4.15 -2.81 -22.46
C LEU A 38 -3.00 -3.33 -21.62
N ALA A 39 -1.78 -2.79 -21.80
CA ALA A 39 -0.60 -3.22 -21.04
C ALA A 39 -0.76 -2.98 -19.53
N LEU A 40 -1.40 -1.89 -19.10
CA LEU A 40 -1.72 -1.62 -17.72
C LEU A 40 -2.78 -2.60 -17.18
N LEU A 41 -3.82 -2.88 -17.96
CA LEU A 41 -4.85 -3.86 -17.60
C LEU A 41 -4.29 -5.27 -17.56
N ASP A 42 -3.44 -5.66 -18.49
CA ASP A 42 -2.75 -6.95 -18.51
C ASP A 42 -1.85 -7.11 -17.29
N GLN A 43 -1.14 -6.06 -16.87
CA GLN A 43 -0.30 -6.10 -15.69
C GLN A 43 -1.14 -6.23 -14.40
N LEU A 44 -2.29 -5.56 -14.33
CA LEU A 44 -3.26 -5.71 -13.23
C LEU A 44 -3.88 -7.12 -13.23
N SER A 45 -4.13 -7.69 -14.41
CA SER A 45 -4.67 -9.04 -14.55
C SER A 45 -3.63 -10.14 -14.31
N VAL A 46 -2.34 -9.91 -14.59
CA VAL A 46 -1.26 -10.86 -14.27
C VAL A 46 -1.14 -11.08 -12.75
N GLU A 47 -1.12 -10.01 -11.95
CA GLU A 47 -1.07 -10.14 -10.49
C GLU A 47 -2.28 -10.92 -9.93
N ILE A 48 -3.47 -10.72 -10.50
CA ILE A 48 -4.69 -11.45 -10.16
C ILE A 48 -4.64 -12.90 -10.69
N ASN A 49 -4.09 -13.10 -11.88
CA ASN A 49 -4.01 -14.42 -12.51
C ASN A 49 -2.94 -15.31 -11.89
N GLU A 50 -1.83 -14.76 -11.40
CA GLU A 50 -0.83 -15.52 -10.63
C GLU A 50 -1.48 -16.18 -9.39
N GLU A 51 -2.33 -15.46 -8.64
CA GLU A 51 -3.09 -16.05 -7.54
C GLU A 51 -4.13 -17.07 -8.02
N LYS A 52 -4.81 -16.83 -9.14
CA LYS A 52 -5.74 -17.79 -9.74
C LYS A 52 -5.02 -19.04 -10.26
N GLU A 53 -3.81 -18.93 -10.81
CA GLU A 53 -2.98 -20.06 -11.24
C GLU A 53 -2.49 -20.89 -10.05
N ILE A 54 -2.06 -20.25 -8.97
CA ILE A 54 -1.74 -20.92 -7.71
C ILE A 54 -2.93 -21.76 -7.24
N MET A 55 -4.14 -21.21 -7.35
CA MET A 55 -5.37 -21.90 -6.97
C MET A 55 -5.77 -23.01 -7.93
N SER A 56 -5.57 -22.81 -9.24
CA SER A 56 -5.93 -23.81 -10.26
C SER A 56 -4.94 -24.96 -10.34
N SER A 57 -3.66 -24.73 -10.04
CA SER A 57 -2.60 -25.75 -9.99
C SER A 57 -2.57 -26.54 -8.67
N SER A 58 -3.45 -26.20 -7.73
CA SER A 58 -3.51 -26.87 -6.45
C SER A 58 -3.92 -28.34 -6.56
N SER A 59 -3.38 -29.16 -5.70
CA SER A 59 -3.66 -30.61 -5.69
C SER A 59 -5.15 -30.91 -5.46
N LYS A 60 -5.61 -32.11 -5.85
CA LYS A 60 -6.99 -32.56 -5.57
C LYS A 60 -7.36 -32.46 -4.10
N ALA A 61 -6.39 -32.65 -3.20
CA ALA A 61 -6.57 -32.48 -1.77
C ALA A 61 -6.87 -31.03 -1.39
N SER A 62 -6.13 -30.06 -1.96
CA SER A 62 -6.34 -28.63 -1.77
C SER A 62 -7.70 -28.19 -2.28
N GLN A 63 -8.09 -28.63 -3.48
CA GLN A 63 -9.41 -28.33 -4.05
C GLN A 63 -10.54 -28.91 -3.20
N SER A 64 -10.37 -30.12 -2.64
CA SER A 64 -11.33 -30.71 -1.71
C SER A 64 -11.45 -29.93 -0.40
N LEU A 65 -10.36 -29.37 0.12
CA LEU A 65 -10.39 -28.54 1.32
C LEU A 65 -11.05 -27.18 1.05
N ALA A 66 -10.74 -26.54 -0.08
CA ALA A 66 -11.34 -25.27 -0.47
C ALA A 66 -12.85 -25.36 -0.66
N SER A 67 -13.34 -26.48 -1.22
CA SER A 67 -14.78 -26.70 -1.40
C SER A 67 -15.58 -26.78 -0.09
N LYS A 68 -14.89 -26.94 1.06
CA LYS A 68 -15.50 -26.98 2.39
C LYS A 68 -15.65 -25.59 3.03
N VAL A 69 -14.97 -24.56 2.50
CA VAL A 69 -15.08 -23.17 2.97
C VAL A 69 -16.16 -22.46 2.15
N LYS A 70 -17.27 -22.13 2.77
CA LYS A 70 -18.40 -21.42 2.13
C LYS A 70 -18.42 -19.94 2.53
N PHE A 71 -18.84 -19.08 1.62
CA PHE A 71 -18.95 -17.63 1.91
C PHE A 71 -19.93 -17.31 3.03
N GLU A 72 -21.05 -18.06 3.11
CA GLU A 72 -22.02 -17.92 4.19
C GLU A 72 -21.38 -18.22 5.55
N ASP A 73 -20.47 -19.18 5.59
CA ASP A 73 -19.73 -19.53 6.80
C ASP A 73 -18.77 -18.38 7.20
N ILE A 74 -18.11 -17.73 6.24
CA ILE A 74 -17.24 -16.56 6.49
C ILE A 74 -18.06 -15.43 7.12
N LYS A 75 -19.20 -15.09 6.55
CA LYS A 75 -20.06 -14.03 7.07
C LYS A 75 -20.57 -14.35 8.47
N LEU A 76 -21.07 -15.55 8.66
CA LEU A 76 -21.59 -16.01 9.95
C LEU A 76 -20.49 -16.00 11.05
N LEU A 77 -19.29 -16.44 10.70
CA LEU A 77 -18.14 -16.39 11.61
C LEU A 77 -17.75 -14.96 11.92
N SER A 78 -17.70 -14.09 10.91
CA SER A 78 -17.37 -12.66 11.10
C SER A 78 -18.36 -11.97 12.04
N ASP A 79 -19.66 -12.24 11.87
CA ASP A 79 -20.72 -11.67 12.71
C ASP A 79 -20.65 -12.14 14.18
N LYS A 80 -20.10 -13.33 14.42
CA LYS A 80 -19.85 -13.86 15.77
C LYS A 80 -18.55 -13.33 16.38
N ILE A 81 -17.50 -13.24 15.56
CA ILE A 81 -16.15 -12.85 15.99
C ILE A 81 -16.10 -11.34 16.29
N PHE A 82 -16.74 -10.52 15.46
CA PHE A 82 -16.67 -9.06 15.56
C PHE A 82 -17.00 -8.49 16.94
N PRO A 83 -18.18 -8.78 17.55
CA PRO A 83 -18.54 -8.24 18.87
C PRO A 83 -17.60 -8.74 19.96
N TRP A 84 -17.19 -10.00 19.91
CA TRP A 84 -16.26 -10.57 20.88
C TRP A 84 -14.89 -9.88 20.84
N LEU A 85 -14.38 -9.55 19.65
CA LEU A 85 -13.13 -8.79 19.49
C LEU A 85 -13.31 -7.33 19.90
N ALA A 86 -14.42 -6.69 19.59
CA ALA A 86 -14.71 -5.32 19.99
C ALA A 86 -14.65 -5.12 21.51
N ASP A 87 -15.18 -6.08 22.27
CA ASP A 87 -15.08 -6.08 23.73
C ASP A 87 -13.62 -6.19 24.20
N ARG A 88 -12.81 -7.01 23.55
CA ARG A 88 -11.39 -7.17 23.87
C ARG A 88 -10.57 -5.94 23.48
N VAL A 89 -10.90 -5.29 22.36
CA VAL A 89 -10.32 -3.99 21.98
C VAL A 89 -10.57 -2.96 23.09
N PHE A 90 -11.81 -2.85 23.56
CA PHE A 90 -12.13 -1.93 24.67
C PHE A 90 -11.37 -2.28 25.95
N GLN A 91 -11.33 -3.55 26.33
CA GLN A 91 -10.61 -3.99 27.53
C GLN A 91 -9.11 -3.68 27.46
N PHE A 92 -8.51 -3.78 26.27
CA PHE A 92 -7.08 -3.57 26.06
C PHE A 92 -6.71 -2.11 25.88
N THR A 93 -7.46 -1.36 25.07
CA THR A 93 -7.15 0.02 24.66
C THR A 93 -7.86 1.09 25.47
N GLY A 94 -8.96 0.75 26.14
CA GLY A 94 -9.87 1.72 26.78
C GLY A 94 -10.75 2.48 25.78
N ILE A 95 -10.74 2.15 24.48
CA ILE A 95 -11.50 2.84 23.42
C ILE A 95 -12.48 1.85 22.80
N SER A 96 -13.75 2.25 22.73
CA SER A 96 -14.80 1.43 22.10
C SER A 96 -14.76 1.53 20.57
N VAL A 97 -14.88 0.39 19.91
CA VAL A 97 -15.19 0.34 18.48
C VAL A 97 -16.58 0.94 18.25
N SER A 98 -16.73 1.78 17.23
CA SER A 98 -18.03 2.40 16.92
C SER A 98 -19.08 1.36 16.61
N SER A 99 -20.28 1.53 17.15
CA SER A 99 -21.46 0.69 16.82
C SER A 99 -21.91 0.83 15.36
N GLN A 100 -21.42 1.86 14.65
CA GLN A 100 -21.68 2.05 13.22
C GLN A 100 -20.70 1.24 12.35
N THR A 101 -19.59 0.75 12.91
CA THR A 101 -18.63 -0.07 12.17
C THR A 101 -19.26 -1.41 11.81
N LYS A 102 -19.26 -1.74 10.52
CA LYS A 102 -19.85 -2.97 9.99
C LYS A 102 -18.83 -3.76 9.23
N VAL A 103 -18.98 -5.09 9.25
CA VAL A 103 -18.19 -6.00 8.42
C VAL A 103 -18.95 -6.31 7.15
N GLU A 104 -18.34 -6.01 6.00
CA GLU A 104 -18.85 -6.34 4.67
C GLU A 104 -17.93 -7.34 4.00
N LEU A 105 -18.50 -8.38 3.41
CA LEU A 105 -17.75 -9.39 2.68
C LEU A 105 -17.90 -9.10 1.19
N LEU A 106 -16.81 -8.75 0.54
CA LEU A 106 -16.78 -8.31 -0.85
C LEU A 106 -16.01 -9.28 -1.73
N ASP A 107 -16.48 -9.47 -2.97
CA ASP A 107 -15.70 -10.13 -4.01
C ASP A 107 -14.67 -9.18 -4.63
N LEU A 108 -13.80 -9.71 -5.50
CA LEU A 108 -12.71 -8.94 -6.08
C LEU A 108 -13.22 -7.78 -6.98
N VAL A 109 -14.35 -7.97 -7.67
CA VAL A 109 -14.93 -6.91 -8.52
C VAL A 109 -15.48 -5.77 -7.68
N GLU A 110 -16.15 -6.10 -6.57
CA GLU A 110 -16.65 -5.12 -5.61
C GLU A 110 -15.49 -4.36 -4.94
N LEU A 111 -14.41 -5.08 -4.55
CA LEU A 111 -13.21 -4.48 -3.95
C LEU A 111 -12.53 -3.49 -4.90
N LYS A 112 -12.37 -3.82 -6.18
CA LYS A 112 -11.80 -2.92 -7.19
C LYS A 112 -12.56 -1.59 -7.31
N ARG A 113 -13.84 -1.55 -6.95
CA ARG A 113 -14.69 -0.35 -6.99
C ARG A 113 -14.57 0.54 -5.76
N LEU A 114 -13.88 0.12 -4.70
CA LEU A 114 -13.78 0.90 -3.46
C LEU A 114 -12.96 2.18 -3.59
N LYS A 115 -12.11 2.32 -4.61
CA LYS A 115 -11.33 3.54 -4.93
C LYS A 115 -10.40 4.05 -3.82
N GLY A 116 -10.24 3.30 -2.75
CA GLY A 116 -9.39 3.66 -1.62
C GLY A 116 -9.83 4.91 -0.85
N ARG A 117 -8.92 5.45 -0.06
CA ARG A 117 -9.15 6.67 0.71
C ARG A 117 -9.17 7.89 -0.20
N LYS A 118 -10.05 8.85 0.07
CA LYS A 118 -10.10 10.12 -0.66
C LYS A 118 -8.92 11.02 -0.27
N VAL A 119 -7.83 10.88 -0.98
CA VAL A 119 -6.56 11.60 -0.75
C VAL A 119 -6.20 12.53 -1.91
N PHE A 120 -7.20 13.00 -2.65
CA PHE A 120 -7.01 13.80 -3.86
C PHE A 120 -7.07 15.30 -3.55
N PRO A 121 -6.18 16.13 -4.17
CA PRO A 121 -6.06 17.53 -3.83
C PRO A 121 -7.25 18.37 -4.28
N THR A 122 -7.90 17.99 -5.37
CA THR A 122 -9.04 18.74 -5.93
C THR A 122 -10.21 17.84 -6.27
N LYS A 123 -11.38 18.46 -6.50
CA LYS A 123 -12.57 17.71 -6.93
C LYS A 123 -12.40 17.13 -8.32
N GLU A 124 -11.67 17.81 -9.19
CA GLU A 124 -11.34 17.32 -10.54
C GLU A 124 -10.45 16.08 -10.46
N SER A 125 -9.44 16.06 -9.58
CA SER A 125 -8.59 14.88 -9.36
C SER A 125 -9.38 13.72 -8.78
N GLU A 126 -10.30 13.99 -7.84
CA GLU A 126 -11.21 12.95 -7.30
C GLU A 126 -12.09 12.37 -8.41
N THR A 127 -12.70 13.22 -9.24
CA THR A 127 -13.57 12.79 -10.35
C THR A 127 -12.76 11.98 -11.37
N TYR A 128 -11.55 12.43 -11.70
CA TYR A 128 -10.66 11.72 -12.63
C TYR A 128 -10.33 10.31 -12.14
N VAL A 129 -10.00 10.19 -10.85
CA VAL A 129 -9.71 8.87 -10.25
C VAL A 129 -10.97 8.00 -10.23
N ASP A 130 -12.14 8.55 -10.01
CA ASP A 130 -13.40 7.82 -10.11
C ASP A 130 -13.63 7.23 -11.50
N GLU A 131 -13.36 8.01 -12.55
CA GLU A 131 -13.42 7.56 -13.93
C GLU A 131 -12.36 6.48 -14.22
N LEU A 132 -11.12 6.67 -13.74
CA LEU A 132 -10.02 5.73 -13.90
C LEU A 132 -10.34 4.36 -13.28
N PHE A 133 -10.81 4.32 -12.05
CA PHE A 133 -11.20 3.06 -11.40
C PHE A 133 -12.39 2.40 -12.08
N THR A 134 -13.29 3.18 -12.67
CA THR A 134 -14.41 2.65 -13.46
C THR A 134 -13.89 1.97 -14.73
N ALA A 135 -12.98 2.62 -15.48
CA ALA A 135 -12.37 2.05 -16.67
C ALA A 135 -11.59 0.76 -16.35
N ILE A 136 -10.85 0.75 -15.23
CA ILE A 136 -10.14 -0.46 -14.75
C ILE A 136 -11.13 -1.58 -14.38
N ALA A 137 -12.24 -1.25 -13.71
CA ALA A 137 -13.25 -2.23 -13.34
C ALA A 137 -13.97 -2.83 -14.56
N HIS A 138 -14.12 -2.04 -15.63
CA HIS A 138 -14.67 -2.50 -16.92
C HIS A 138 -13.63 -3.23 -17.77
N GLU A 139 -12.34 -3.23 -17.38
CA GLU A 139 -11.23 -3.75 -18.19
C GLU A 139 -11.21 -3.13 -19.61
N SER A 140 -11.55 -1.82 -19.70
CA SER A 140 -11.73 -1.09 -20.96
C SER A 140 -10.49 -0.29 -21.32
N SER A 141 -9.70 -0.80 -22.26
CA SER A 141 -8.53 -0.11 -22.80
C SER A 141 -8.90 1.21 -23.49
N SER A 142 -10.05 1.24 -24.20
CA SER A 142 -10.51 2.45 -24.88
C SER A 142 -10.92 3.56 -23.90
N GLU A 143 -11.61 3.23 -22.78
CA GLU A 143 -11.94 4.21 -21.75
C GLU A 143 -10.67 4.77 -21.08
N MET A 144 -9.68 3.91 -20.82
CA MET A 144 -8.39 4.33 -20.25
C MET A 144 -7.61 5.21 -21.23
N ALA A 145 -7.59 4.89 -22.52
CA ALA A 145 -6.95 5.72 -23.54
C ALA A 145 -7.61 7.10 -23.65
N GLU A 146 -8.93 7.19 -23.59
CA GLU A 146 -9.64 8.48 -23.57
C GLU A 146 -9.34 9.30 -22.31
N LEU A 147 -9.23 8.66 -21.13
CA LEU A 147 -8.82 9.34 -19.90
C LEU A 147 -7.39 9.89 -19.99
N MET A 148 -6.48 9.14 -20.60
CA MET A 148 -5.11 9.60 -20.83
C MET A 148 -5.07 10.79 -21.80
N LYS A 149 -5.84 10.78 -22.90
CA LYS A 149 -5.99 11.92 -23.81
C LYS A 149 -6.62 13.14 -23.14
N LYS A 150 -7.61 12.91 -22.28
CA LYS A 150 -8.34 13.96 -21.55
C LYS A 150 -7.43 14.74 -20.58
N ASP A 151 -6.59 14.02 -19.82
CA ASP A 151 -5.69 14.61 -18.82
C ASP A 151 -4.49 13.69 -18.54
N ILE A 152 -3.45 13.87 -19.32
CA ILE A 152 -2.23 13.07 -19.23
C ILE A 152 -1.50 13.29 -17.90
N MET A 153 -1.54 14.50 -17.33
CA MET A 153 -0.91 14.78 -16.04
C MET A 153 -1.55 13.93 -14.93
N ARG A 154 -2.88 13.95 -14.82
CA ARG A 154 -3.58 13.15 -13.83
C ARG A 154 -3.44 11.65 -14.12
N PHE A 155 -3.40 11.25 -15.38
CA PHE A 155 -3.15 9.86 -15.74
C PHE A 155 -1.80 9.36 -15.18
N LEU A 156 -0.72 10.11 -15.39
CA LEU A 156 0.60 9.74 -14.89
C LEU A 156 0.63 9.63 -13.37
N VAL A 157 0.03 10.58 -12.67
CA VAL A 157 0.03 10.60 -11.19
C VAL A 157 -0.81 9.47 -10.61
N TYR A 158 -2.01 9.24 -11.14
CA TYR A 158 -3.00 8.36 -10.49
C TYR A 158 -3.06 6.94 -11.03
N SER A 159 -2.48 6.64 -12.19
CA SER A 159 -2.37 5.25 -12.68
C SER A 159 -1.54 4.37 -11.74
N THR A 160 -0.42 4.90 -11.23
CA THR A 160 0.41 4.20 -10.23
C THR A 160 -0.33 4.00 -8.91
N TYR A 161 -1.08 5.03 -8.47
CA TYR A 161 -1.93 4.91 -7.28
C TYR A 161 -2.98 3.81 -7.44
N ALA A 162 -3.71 3.83 -8.56
CA ALA A 162 -4.74 2.84 -8.84
C ALA A 162 -4.16 1.41 -8.89
N LYS A 163 -3.03 1.23 -9.58
CA LYS A 163 -2.32 -0.05 -9.63
C LYS A 163 -1.94 -0.54 -8.23
N SER A 164 -1.24 0.28 -7.47
CA SER A 164 -0.79 -0.09 -6.12
C SER A 164 -1.95 -0.40 -5.17
N TYR A 165 -3.05 0.34 -5.30
CA TYR A 165 -4.24 0.09 -4.49
C TYR A 165 -4.93 -1.22 -4.85
N ILE A 166 -5.12 -1.49 -6.14
CA ILE A 166 -5.76 -2.73 -6.62
C ILE A 166 -4.91 -3.94 -6.27
N SER A 167 -3.59 -3.86 -6.47
CA SER A 167 -2.66 -4.92 -6.05
C SER A 167 -2.79 -5.21 -4.54
N LYS A 168 -2.79 -4.16 -3.71
CA LYS A 168 -2.98 -4.31 -2.26
C LYS A 168 -4.29 -5.03 -1.94
N ILE A 169 -5.43 -4.54 -2.43
CA ILE A 169 -6.74 -5.11 -2.07
C ILE A 169 -6.97 -6.51 -2.63
N SER A 170 -6.27 -6.89 -3.70
CA SER A 170 -6.35 -8.22 -4.29
C SER A 170 -5.67 -9.29 -3.45
N THR A 171 -4.71 -8.91 -2.61
CA THR A 171 -3.85 -9.83 -1.84
C THR A 171 -4.10 -9.80 -0.33
N THR A 172 -4.78 -8.77 0.19
CA THR A 172 -5.08 -8.64 1.62
C THR A 172 -6.37 -9.36 2.02
N TYR A 173 -6.42 -9.83 3.26
CA TYR A 173 -7.63 -10.44 3.82
C TYR A 173 -8.75 -9.43 4.07
N GLY A 174 -8.41 -8.19 4.36
CA GLY A 174 -9.35 -7.11 4.60
C GLY A 174 -8.70 -5.73 4.62
N ASP A 175 -9.54 -4.70 4.76
CA ASP A 175 -9.12 -3.30 4.92
C ASP A 175 -10.25 -2.52 5.62
N TYR A 176 -9.90 -1.44 6.34
CA TYR A 176 -10.88 -0.52 6.94
C TYR A 176 -11.00 0.75 6.13
N LEU A 177 -12.21 1.07 5.69
CA LEU A 177 -12.52 2.26 4.91
C LEU A 177 -13.94 2.77 5.20
N ASP A 178 -14.10 4.07 5.38
CA ASP A 178 -15.40 4.75 5.52
C ASP A 178 -16.33 4.09 6.58
N SER A 179 -15.81 3.82 7.78
CA SER A 179 -16.50 3.17 8.89
C SER A 179 -16.95 1.71 8.62
N LYS A 180 -16.34 1.04 7.64
CA LYS A 180 -16.60 -0.35 7.31
C LYS A 180 -15.31 -1.15 7.30
N ILE A 181 -15.40 -2.38 7.76
CA ILE A 181 -14.36 -3.39 7.60
C ILE A 181 -14.74 -4.25 6.40
N PHE A 182 -13.93 -4.20 5.35
CA PHE A 182 -14.10 -5.02 4.17
C PHE A 182 -13.29 -6.30 4.31
N LEU A 183 -13.92 -7.44 4.11
CA LEU A 183 -13.25 -8.73 4.05
C LEU A 183 -13.22 -9.21 2.60
N ASN A 184 -12.06 -9.65 2.14
CA ASN A 184 -11.85 -10.16 0.79
C ASN A 184 -12.29 -11.62 0.70
N LYS A 185 -13.46 -11.85 0.12
CA LYS A 185 -14.04 -13.19 -0.12
C LYS A 185 -13.06 -14.09 -0.85
N PHE A 186 -12.40 -13.56 -1.89
CA PHE A 186 -11.53 -14.33 -2.75
C PHE A 186 -10.32 -14.86 -1.98
N VAL A 187 -9.59 -13.98 -1.30
CA VAL A 187 -8.38 -14.38 -0.54
C VAL A 187 -8.75 -15.29 0.64
N LEU A 188 -9.82 -14.97 1.36
CA LEU A 188 -10.27 -15.79 2.49
C LEU A 188 -10.74 -17.18 2.07
N SER A 189 -11.51 -17.31 0.98
CA SER A 189 -11.94 -18.62 0.48
C SER A 189 -10.80 -19.45 -0.13
N SER A 190 -9.74 -18.76 -0.57
CA SER A 190 -8.55 -19.36 -1.16
C SER A 190 -7.49 -19.73 -0.13
N TYR A 191 -7.67 -19.35 1.13
CA TYR A 191 -6.72 -19.59 2.20
C TYR A 191 -6.19 -21.05 2.25
N PRO A 192 -7.02 -22.10 2.15
CA PRO A 192 -6.54 -23.46 2.18
C PRO A 192 -5.56 -23.78 1.04
N GLN A 193 -5.81 -23.28 -0.19
CA GLN A 193 -4.92 -23.50 -1.34
C GLN A 193 -3.61 -22.73 -1.18
N ILE A 194 -3.69 -21.46 -0.75
CA ILE A 194 -2.51 -20.61 -0.53
C ILE A 194 -1.58 -21.29 0.49
N ILE A 195 -2.12 -21.82 1.57
CA ILE A 195 -1.34 -22.50 2.59
C ILE A 195 -0.67 -23.75 2.04
N LEU A 196 -1.41 -24.58 1.33
CA LEU A 196 -0.87 -25.82 0.78
C LEU A 196 0.19 -25.57 -0.30
N HIS A 197 0.01 -24.52 -1.10
CA HIS A 197 1.00 -24.09 -2.08
C HIS A 197 2.30 -23.61 -1.41
N LYS A 198 2.20 -22.77 -0.37
CA LYS A 198 3.37 -22.23 0.35
C LYS A 198 4.21 -23.29 1.06
N HIS A 199 3.60 -24.35 1.55
CA HIS A 199 4.31 -25.42 2.26
C HIS A 199 4.85 -26.53 1.35
N GLY A 200 4.46 -26.52 0.06
CA GLY A 200 4.84 -27.56 -0.90
C GLY A 200 4.12 -28.91 -0.66
N GLU A 201 4.17 -29.81 -1.64
CA GLU A 201 3.64 -31.18 -1.46
C GLU A 201 4.77 -32.13 -0.99
N PRO A 202 4.45 -33.10 -0.12
CA PRO A 202 3.13 -33.50 0.39
C PRO A 202 2.86 -32.94 1.79
N TYR A 203 2.15 -31.84 1.88
CA TYR A 203 1.68 -31.36 3.17
C TYR A 203 0.36 -32.07 3.51
N GLU A 204 0.40 -33.03 4.41
CA GLU A 204 -0.81 -33.63 4.99
C GLU A 204 -1.47 -32.67 5.98
N ALA A 205 -1.98 -31.54 5.47
CA ALA A 205 -2.75 -30.62 6.29
C ALA A 205 -4.06 -31.29 6.70
N LYS A 206 -4.19 -31.61 7.97
CA LYS A 206 -5.49 -32.00 8.50
C LYS A 206 -6.45 -30.82 8.36
N PHE A 207 -7.67 -31.10 7.90
CA PHE A 207 -8.69 -30.06 7.70
C PHE A 207 -8.87 -29.18 8.95
N GLU A 208 -8.88 -29.79 10.14
CA GLU A 208 -9.01 -29.07 11.41
C GLU A 208 -7.90 -28.04 11.63
N TYR A 209 -6.66 -28.36 11.23
CA TYR A 209 -5.53 -27.46 11.35
C TYR A 209 -5.64 -26.28 10.36
N VAL A 210 -5.97 -26.56 9.10
CA VAL A 210 -6.18 -25.52 8.07
C VAL A 210 -7.37 -24.66 8.43
N ASN A 211 -8.47 -25.24 8.90
CA ASN A 211 -9.65 -24.47 9.33
C ASN A 211 -9.35 -23.60 10.55
N SER A 212 -8.59 -24.10 11.53
CA SER A 212 -8.16 -23.30 12.68
C SER A 212 -7.27 -22.11 12.24
N GLY A 213 -6.31 -22.34 11.35
CA GLY A 213 -5.48 -21.25 10.79
C GLY A 213 -6.29 -20.21 10.02
N TYR A 214 -7.29 -20.65 9.25
CA TYR A 214 -8.23 -19.78 8.57
C TYR A 214 -9.05 -18.91 9.54
N ILE A 215 -9.59 -19.51 10.62
CA ILE A 215 -10.30 -18.77 11.67
C ILE A 215 -9.35 -17.78 12.36
N GLY A 216 -8.10 -18.17 12.57
CA GLY A 216 -7.04 -17.30 13.08
C GLY A 216 -6.77 -16.09 12.18
N ALA A 217 -6.68 -16.30 10.86
CA ALA A 217 -6.54 -15.23 9.88
C ALA A 217 -7.73 -14.26 9.95
N LEU A 218 -8.95 -14.78 10.03
CA LEU A 218 -10.16 -13.97 10.13
C LEU A 218 -10.21 -13.16 11.44
N LYS A 219 -9.86 -13.76 12.58
CA LYS A 219 -9.76 -13.07 13.88
C LYS A 219 -8.72 -11.96 13.84
N MET A 220 -7.52 -12.26 13.30
CA MET A 220 -6.45 -11.30 13.16
C MET A 220 -6.92 -10.10 12.33
N THR A 221 -7.47 -10.35 11.14
CA THR A 221 -7.92 -9.29 10.23
C THR A 221 -9.00 -8.42 10.86
N ILE A 222 -10.05 -9.01 11.43
CA ILE A 222 -11.13 -8.23 12.06
C ILE A 222 -10.59 -7.40 13.23
N LEU A 223 -9.69 -7.94 14.04
CA LEU A 223 -9.09 -7.21 15.16
C LEU A 223 -8.22 -6.07 14.67
N GLU A 224 -7.37 -6.30 13.69
CA GLU A 224 -6.50 -5.28 13.09
C GLU A 224 -7.33 -4.10 12.55
N GLU A 225 -8.39 -4.40 11.79
CA GLU A 225 -9.27 -3.37 11.23
C GLU A 225 -10.15 -2.67 12.29
N GLN A 226 -10.49 -3.34 13.38
CA GLN A 226 -11.11 -2.69 14.54
C GLN A 226 -10.16 -1.70 15.23
N ILE A 227 -8.87 -2.04 15.34
CA ILE A 227 -7.87 -1.08 15.84
C ILE A 227 -7.73 0.09 14.89
N HIS A 228 -7.71 -0.15 13.57
CA HIS A 228 -7.71 0.94 12.58
C HIS A 228 -8.94 1.83 12.72
N SER A 229 -10.11 1.27 13.03
CA SER A 229 -11.35 2.04 13.18
C SER A 229 -11.34 3.07 14.33
N ILE A 230 -10.52 2.86 15.35
CA ILE A 230 -10.37 3.80 16.49
C ILE A 230 -9.27 4.84 16.31
N GLN A 231 -8.43 4.73 15.27
CA GLN A 231 -7.27 5.60 15.01
C GLN A 231 -7.60 6.85 14.19
N THR A 232 -8.78 7.44 14.37
CA THR A 232 -9.34 8.49 13.50
C THR A 232 -8.43 9.69 13.28
N ASN A 233 -7.77 10.20 14.33
CA ASN A 233 -6.88 11.36 14.23
C ASN A 233 -5.59 11.04 13.45
N LEU A 234 -5.01 9.86 13.67
CA LEU A 234 -3.86 9.38 12.89
C LEU A 234 -4.21 9.19 11.42
N GLN A 235 -5.39 8.65 11.12
CA GLN A 235 -5.89 8.51 9.76
C GLN A 235 -6.07 9.86 9.07
N GLU A 236 -6.64 10.85 9.76
CA GLU A 236 -6.83 12.19 9.20
C GLU A 236 -5.47 12.87 8.97
N MET A 237 -4.54 12.76 9.92
CA MET A 237 -3.18 13.28 9.75
C MET A 237 -2.47 12.64 8.56
N ASN A 238 -2.59 11.32 8.40
CA ASN A 238 -2.07 10.58 7.27
C ASN A 238 -2.68 11.05 5.96
N LYS A 239 -4.01 11.16 5.90
CA LYS A 239 -4.75 11.63 4.74
C LYS A 239 -4.30 13.02 4.29
N GLN A 240 -4.22 13.98 5.21
CA GLN A 240 -3.76 15.34 4.92
C GLN A 240 -2.32 15.39 4.40
N ALA A 241 -1.46 14.51 4.92
CA ALA A 241 -0.09 14.41 4.44
C ALA A 241 -0.03 13.88 2.99
N VAL A 242 -0.79 12.82 2.69
CA VAL A 242 -0.87 12.24 1.34
C VAL A 242 -1.48 13.23 0.33
N VAL A 243 -2.51 14.00 0.72
CA VAL A 243 -3.05 15.07 -0.14
C VAL A 243 -1.97 16.07 -0.53
N LYS A 244 -1.11 16.49 0.43
CA LYS A 244 -0.01 17.42 0.13
C LYS A 244 1.04 16.81 -0.80
N VAL A 245 1.32 15.53 -0.64
CA VAL A 245 2.22 14.77 -1.53
C VAL A 245 1.62 14.72 -2.95
N ASN A 246 0.34 14.43 -3.09
CA ASN A 246 -0.33 14.38 -4.39
C ASN A 246 -0.36 15.74 -5.10
N VAL A 247 -0.50 16.87 -4.36
CA VAL A 247 -0.32 18.22 -4.93
C VAL A 247 1.06 18.36 -5.60
N LEU A 248 2.11 17.89 -4.92
CA LEU A 248 3.48 17.99 -5.43
C LEU A 248 3.73 17.01 -6.59
N ASN A 249 3.10 15.87 -6.59
CA ASN A 249 3.15 14.92 -7.69
C ASN A 249 2.48 15.51 -8.96
N GLU A 250 1.33 16.17 -8.83
CA GLU A 250 0.69 16.87 -9.95
C GLU A 250 1.57 18.02 -10.47
N GLU A 251 2.18 18.81 -9.57
CA GLU A 251 3.11 19.87 -9.94
C GLU A 251 4.34 19.34 -10.69
N LEU A 252 4.94 18.26 -10.20
CA LEU A 252 6.07 17.61 -10.86
C LEU A 252 5.69 17.05 -12.23
N ALA A 253 4.57 16.37 -12.34
CA ALA A 253 4.09 15.84 -13.61
C ALA A 253 3.88 16.96 -14.64
N LYS A 254 3.29 18.09 -14.23
CA LYS A 254 3.11 19.25 -15.08
C LYS A 254 4.45 19.82 -15.57
N ILE A 255 5.42 20.01 -14.69
CA ILE A 255 6.76 20.51 -15.05
C ILE A 255 7.41 19.58 -16.08
N ILE A 256 7.37 18.26 -15.86
CA ILE A 256 7.99 17.31 -16.78
C ILE A 256 7.26 17.29 -18.14
N LEU A 257 5.94 17.40 -18.15
CA LEU A 257 5.16 17.46 -19.39
C LEU A 257 5.44 18.73 -20.21
N GLU A 258 5.89 19.82 -19.58
CA GLU A 258 6.25 21.08 -20.24
C GLU A 258 7.71 21.13 -20.73
N LEU A 259 8.57 20.16 -20.36
CA LEU A 259 9.96 20.10 -20.82
C LEU A 259 10.06 19.93 -22.36
N ASP A 260 11.03 20.62 -22.95
CA ASP A 260 11.39 20.46 -24.37
C ASP A 260 12.15 19.13 -24.61
N ASN A 261 12.12 18.66 -25.85
CA ASN A 261 12.74 17.39 -26.22
C ASN A 261 14.27 17.37 -25.99
N SER A 262 14.96 18.50 -26.11
CA SER A 262 16.41 18.56 -25.86
C SER A 262 16.72 18.30 -24.39
N THR A 263 15.97 18.92 -23.50
CA THR A 263 16.08 18.73 -22.05
C THR A 263 15.72 17.30 -21.64
N ILE A 264 14.64 16.74 -22.23
CA ILE A 264 14.24 15.36 -22.01
C ILE A 264 15.35 14.38 -22.41
N ASN A 265 15.95 14.56 -23.59
CA ASN A 265 17.01 13.68 -24.08
C ASN A 265 18.23 13.74 -23.19
N LYS A 266 18.69 14.93 -22.80
CA LYS A 266 19.82 15.12 -21.88
C LYS A 266 19.58 14.49 -20.50
N LEU A 267 18.37 14.64 -19.95
CA LEU A 267 17.99 14.01 -18.68
C LEU A 267 17.93 12.49 -18.81
N SER A 268 17.35 11.98 -19.88
CA SER A 268 17.24 10.53 -20.12
C SER A 268 18.62 9.88 -20.26
N GLU A 269 19.52 10.51 -21.00
CA GLU A 269 20.91 10.08 -21.11
C GLU A 269 21.64 10.15 -19.77
N TYR A 270 21.53 11.27 -19.06
CA TYR A 270 22.18 11.46 -17.77
C TYR A 270 21.71 10.46 -16.71
N LEU A 271 20.41 10.17 -16.69
CA LEU A 271 19.78 9.22 -15.78
C LEU A 271 19.90 7.77 -16.27
N GLN A 272 20.50 7.54 -17.45
CA GLN A 272 20.64 6.23 -18.08
C GLN A 272 19.29 5.52 -18.23
N LEU A 273 18.24 6.26 -18.61
CA LEU A 273 16.93 5.69 -18.84
C LEU A 273 16.95 4.81 -20.12
N PRO A 274 16.11 3.77 -20.16
CA PRO A 274 15.93 3.00 -21.37
C PRO A 274 15.59 3.89 -22.57
N PRO A 275 16.17 3.64 -23.76
CA PRO A 275 15.88 4.44 -24.93
C PRO A 275 14.42 4.27 -25.34
N VAL A 276 13.77 5.39 -25.61
CA VAL A 276 12.41 5.47 -26.12
C VAL A 276 12.48 6.14 -27.50
N PRO A 277 11.89 5.55 -28.55
CA PRO A 277 11.87 6.16 -29.88
C PRO A 277 11.35 7.59 -29.87
N ASP A 278 11.81 8.41 -30.84
CA ASP A 278 11.48 9.84 -30.91
C ASP A 278 10.01 10.12 -31.20
N GLU A 279 9.35 9.17 -31.85
CA GLU A 279 7.91 9.17 -32.10
C GLU A 279 7.05 9.06 -30.82
N PHE A 280 7.65 8.71 -29.67
CA PHE A 280 6.94 8.53 -28.41
C PHE A 280 7.35 9.56 -27.33
N PRO A 281 7.13 10.87 -27.54
CA PRO A 281 7.58 11.92 -26.62
C PRO A 281 6.90 11.85 -25.25
N VAL A 282 5.66 11.36 -25.16
CA VAL A 282 4.93 11.23 -23.90
C VAL A 282 5.49 10.07 -23.08
N ALA A 283 5.85 8.96 -23.69
CA ALA A 283 6.48 7.83 -22.99
C ALA A 283 7.81 8.24 -22.35
N ARG A 284 8.63 9.06 -23.02
CA ARG A 284 9.86 9.61 -22.42
C ARG A 284 9.55 10.51 -21.21
N LYS A 285 8.56 11.37 -21.31
CA LYS A 285 8.13 12.23 -20.19
C LYS A 285 7.60 11.41 -19.02
N ALA A 286 6.85 10.35 -19.30
CA ALA A 286 6.37 9.42 -18.29
C ALA A 286 7.53 8.73 -17.55
N ASN A 287 8.53 8.24 -18.29
CA ASN A 287 9.73 7.64 -17.68
C ASN A 287 10.47 8.62 -16.77
N LEU A 288 10.62 9.88 -17.21
CA LEU A 288 11.22 10.93 -16.39
C LEU A 288 10.39 11.22 -15.14
N PHE A 289 9.07 11.28 -15.27
CA PHE A 289 8.19 11.48 -14.12
C PHE A 289 8.37 10.36 -13.08
N PHE A 290 8.34 9.10 -13.51
CA PHE A 290 8.53 7.97 -12.60
C PHE A 290 9.90 7.97 -11.93
N MET A 291 10.95 8.34 -12.67
CA MET A 291 12.31 8.40 -12.14
C MET A 291 12.55 9.58 -11.18
N LEU A 292 11.91 10.71 -11.44
CA LEU A 292 12.08 11.92 -10.64
C LEU A 292 10.99 12.08 -9.57
N ASN A 293 9.97 11.22 -9.56
CA ASN A 293 8.97 11.24 -8.51
C ASN A 293 9.56 10.68 -7.20
N PRO A 294 9.68 11.50 -6.14
CA PRO A 294 10.31 11.07 -4.91
C PRO A 294 9.54 9.95 -4.19
N ASP A 295 8.23 9.83 -4.38
CA ASP A 295 7.45 8.75 -3.79
C ASP A 295 7.83 7.39 -4.39
N ASN A 296 8.01 7.33 -5.72
CA ASN A 296 8.41 6.11 -6.40
C ASN A 296 9.83 5.71 -6.06
N PHE A 297 10.73 6.69 -5.94
CA PHE A 297 12.15 6.45 -5.83
C PHE A 297 12.64 6.39 -4.38
N ILE A 298 12.40 7.45 -3.60
CA ILE A 298 12.98 7.58 -2.26
C ILE A 298 12.28 6.63 -1.28
N VAL A 299 10.95 6.56 -1.32
CA VAL A 299 10.17 5.75 -0.37
C VAL A 299 10.39 4.26 -0.58
N ASN A 300 10.37 3.81 -1.83
CA ASN A 300 10.51 2.39 -2.16
C ASN A 300 11.93 1.87 -1.94
N VAL A 301 12.95 2.72 -2.12
CA VAL A 301 14.36 2.33 -1.98
C VAL A 301 14.86 2.46 -0.54
N LEU A 302 14.51 3.54 0.13
CA LEU A 302 15.05 3.88 1.45
C LEU A 302 14.14 3.44 2.60
N GLY A 303 12.88 3.12 2.31
CA GLY A 303 11.94 2.65 3.32
C GLY A 303 11.88 3.56 4.55
N PRO A 304 12.02 3.00 5.78
CA PRO A 304 11.93 3.77 7.01
C PRO A 304 12.99 4.86 7.16
N ASP A 305 14.11 4.78 6.43
CA ASP A 305 15.20 5.75 6.56
C ASP A 305 14.83 7.15 6.07
N VAL A 306 13.83 7.28 5.19
CA VAL A 306 13.30 8.56 4.77
C VAL A 306 12.85 9.43 5.97
N MET A 307 12.45 8.82 7.05
CA MET A 307 12.02 9.49 8.28
C MET A 307 13.14 10.26 9.00
N THR A 308 14.41 9.96 8.69
CA THR A 308 15.56 10.61 9.34
C THR A 308 16.17 11.73 8.56
N PHE A 309 15.74 11.95 7.32
CA PHE A 309 16.32 13.02 6.51
C PHE A 309 15.92 14.39 7.04
N THR A 310 16.91 15.24 7.18
CA THR A 310 16.72 16.64 7.58
C THR A 310 16.76 17.58 6.39
N LYS A 311 17.34 17.15 5.27
CA LYS A 311 17.51 17.93 4.06
C LYS A 311 17.65 17.02 2.85
N VAL A 312 17.00 17.41 1.76
CA VAL A 312 17.18 16.82 0.43
C VAL A 312 18.06 17.73 -0.40
N THR A 313 19.01 17.16 -1.12
CA THR A 313 19.82 17.83 -2.13
C THR A 313 19.76 17.01 -3.41
N ILE A 314 19.68 17.63 -4.55
CA ILE A 314 19.72 16.98 -5.87
C ILE A 314 21.06 17.25 -6.56
N ASP A 315 21.35 16.44 -7.54
CA ASP A 315 22.54 16.60 -8.37
C ASP A 315 22.49 17.97 -9.09
N PRO A 316 23.57 18.76 -9.09
CA PRO A 316 23.61 20.06 -9.75
C PRO A 316 23.20 20.03 -11.22
N LYS A 317 23.58 18.99 -11.97
CA LYS A 317 23.21 18.85 -13.39
C LYS A 317 21.71 18.68 -13.58
N ILE A 318 21.05 17.93 -12.70
CA ILE A 318 19.58 17.79 -12.74
C ILE A 318 18.93 19.13 -12.35
N SER A 319 19.49 19.81 -11.34
CA SER A 319 19.00 21.13 -10.90
C SER A 319 19.15 22.21 -11.97
N GLU A 320 20.19 22.14 -12.81
CA GLU A 320 20.36 23.03 -13.97
C GLU A 320 19.29 22.78 -15.04
N MET A 321 18.91 21.51 -15.27
CA MET A 321 17.93 21.13 -16.28
C MET A 321 16.47 21.30 -15.79
N ILE A 322 16.23 21.09 -14.50
CA ILE A 322 14.91 21.30 -13.85
C ILE A 322 15.11 22.10 -12.56
N PRO A 323 15.20 23.44 -12.61
CA PRO A 323 15.48 24.26 -11.43
C PRO A 323 14.43 24.14 -10.32
N GLN A 324 13.17 23.85 -10.67
CA GLN A 324 12.06 23.73 -9.72
C GLN A 324 12.09 22.42 -8.90
N LEU A 325 12.85 21.42 -9.33
CA LEU A 325 12.83 20.09 -8.73
C LEU A 325 13.30 20.08 -7.27
N LEU A 326 14.30 20.92 -6.94
CA LEU A 326 14.80 21.02 -5.57
C LEU A 326 13.74 21.57 -4.62
N ASP A 327 12.98 22.58 -5.05
CA ASP A 327 11.90 23.15 -4.26
C ASP A 327 10.78 22.11 -4.02
N ILE A 328 10.39 21.39 -5.05
CA ILE A 328 9.41 20.30 -4.91
C ILE A 328 9.88 19.27 -3.86
N TYR A 329 11.13 18.82 -3.93
CA TYR A 329 11.67 17.82 -2.99
C TYR A 329 11.77 18.35 -1.56
N GLN A 330 12.10 19.62 -1.38
CA GLN A 330 12.13 20.24 -0.05
C GLN A 330 10.73 20.36 0.57
N ARG A 331 9.73 20.73 -0.24
CA ARG A 331 8.32 20.78 0.19
C ARG A 331 7.73 19.39 0.41
N TRP A 332 8.17 18.38 -0.33
CA TRP A 332 7.75 16.99 -0.21
C TRP A 332 8.23 16.34 1.09
N LEU A 333 9.42 16.68 1.59
CA LEU A 333 10.05 16.00 2.72
C LEU A 333 9.18 15.97 3.99
N LYS A 334 8.59 17.10 4.36
CA LYS A 334 7.77 17.17 5.58
C LYS A 334 6.46 16.38 5.49
N PRO A 335 5.65 16.51 4.44
CA PRO A 335 4.47 15.68 4.25
C PRO A 335 4.78 14.18 4.27
N ILE A 336 5.80 13.72 3.54
CA ILE A 336 6.12 12.29 3.50
C ILE A 336 6.58 11.76 4.87
N GLN A 337 7.30 12.55 5.65
CA GLN A 337 7.67 12.17 7.01
C GLN A 337 6.43 12.04 7.92
N ILE A 338 5.46 12.95 7.79
CA ILE A 338 4.20 12.87 8.53
C ILE A 338 3.42 11.62 8.11
N HIS A 339 3.31 11.36 6.80
CA HIS A 339 2.69 10.15 6.27
C HIS A 339 3.32 8.89 6.88
N HIS A 340 4.64 8.76 6.81
CA HIS A 340 5.34 7.61 7.35
C HIS A 340 5.22 7.47 8.86
N ALA A 341 5.27 8.57 9.62
CA ALA A 341 5.10 8.54 11.06
C ALA A 341 3.70 8.07 11.46
N ALA A 342 2.67 8.64 10.83
CA ALA A 342 1.29 8.26 11.09
C ALA A 342 1.04 6.79 10.71
N PHE A 343 1.48 6.38 9.52
CA PHE A 343 1.32 5.01 9.03
C PHE A 343 2.04 4.00 9.93
N THR A 344 3.32 4.24 10.27
CA THR A 344 4.10 3.38 11.16
C THR A 344 3.46 3.25 12.53
N THR A 345 2.91 4.36 13.07
CA THR A 345 2.22 4.34 14.35
C THR A 345 0.93 3.54 14.28
N MET A 346 0.11 3.74 13.24
CA MET A 346 -1.15 3.01 13.07
C MET A 346 -0.93 1.50 12.98
N GLU A 347 -0.04 1.08 12.08
CA GLU A 347 0.28 -0.33 11.88
C GLU A 347 0.93 -0.97 13.11
N GLY A 348 1.82 -0.24 13.78
CA GLY A 348 2.46 -0.71 15.00
C GLY A 348 1.49 -0.88 16.18
N MET A 349 0.56 0.04 16.35
CA MET A 349 -0.52 -0.07 17.36
C MET A 349 -1.41 -1.29 17.05
N ALA A 350 -1.77 -1.51 15.79
CA ALA A 350 -2.58 -2.64 15.39
C ALA A 350 -1.86 -3.97 15.64
N GLU A 351 -0.60 -4.08 15.21
CA GLU A 351 0.22 -5.28 15.41
C GLU A 351 0.43 -5.58 16.91
N PHE A 352 0.72 -4.57 17.72
CA PHE A 352 0.87 -4.73 19.17
C PHE A 352 -0.42 -5.23 19.83
N ALA A 353 -1.58 -4.68 19.44
CA ALA A 353 -2.88 -5.13 19.94
C ALA A 353 -3.17 -6.57 19.53
N VAL A 354 -2.98 -6.91 18.25
CA VAL A 354 -3.21 -8.27 17.73
C VAL A 354 -2.39 -9.29 18.50
N GLN A 355 -1.09 -9.06 18.65
CA GLN A 355 -0.20 -9.98 19.35
C GLN A 355 -0.54 -10.15 20.83
N ASN A 356 -1.03 -9.10 21.49
CA ASN A 356 -1.39 -9.19 22.92
C ASN A 356 -2.79 -9.75 23.17
N ILE A 357 -3.78 -9.35 22.35
CA ILE A 357 -5.17 -9.78 22.52
C ILE A 357 -5.36 -11.24 22.09
N LEU A 358 -4.68 -11.68 21.04
CA LEU A 358 -4.80 -13.04 20.49
C LEU A 358 -3.66 -13.99 20.91
N LYS A 359 -2.78 -13.55 21.79
CA LYS A 359 -1.56 -14.30 22.16
C LYS A 359 -1.84 -15.74 22.60
N ASP A 360 -2.93 -15.99 23.32
CA ASP A 360 -3.32 -17.32 23.82
C ASP A 360 -4.46 -17.95 22.97
N ASP A 361 -4.81 -17.34 21.84
CA ASP A 361 -5.83 -17.88 20.93
C ASP A 361 -5.24 -18.95 20.05
N LYS A 362 -5.77 -20.20 20.16
CA LYS A 362 -5.26 -21.36 19.43
C LYS A 362 -5.34 -21.20 17.91
N ASP A 363 -6.42 -20.59 17.41
CA ASP A 363 -6.62 -20.40 15.98
C ASP A 363 -5.58 -19.41 15.43
N PHE A 364 -5.31 -18.34 16.17
CA PHE A 364 -4.29 -17.36 15.81
C PHE A 364 -2.87 -17.98 15.85
N GLN A 365 -2.57 -18.83 16.82
CA GLN A 365 -1.27 -19.52 16.87
C GLN A 365 -1.10 -20.48 15.67
N ASN A 366 -2.13 -21.19 15.27
CA ASN A 366 -2.10 -22.03 14.08
C ASN A 366 -1.93 -21.20 12.79
N TYR A 367 -2.54 -20.01 12.73
CA TYR A 367 -2.32 -19.05 11.65
C TYR A 367 -0.84 -18.62 11.56
N LEU A 368 -0.24 -18.21 12.68
CA LEU A 368 1.16 -17.76 12.72
C LEU A 368 2.15 -18.85 12.26
N VAL A 369 1.95 -20.10 12.65
CA VAL A 369 2.80 -21.22 12.21
C VAL A 369 2.75 -21.38 10.69
N THR A 370 1.59 -21.14 10.09
CA THR A 370 1.39 -21.26 8.63
C THR A 370 2.09 -20.15 7.84
N PHE A 371 2.32 -19.00 8.45
CA PHE A 371 2.95 -17.83 7.82
C PHE A 371 4.35 -17.50 8.32
N ALA A 372 4.94 -18.37 9.17
CA ALA A 372 6.24 -18.11 9.80
C ALA A 372 7.42 -17.88 8.83
N ASN A 373 7.28 -18.20 7.55
CA ASN A 373 8.33 -18.13 6.52
C ASN A 373 8.07 -17.05 5.46
N THR A 374 7.34 -15.98 5.78
CA THR A 374 7.12 -14.88 4.83
C THR A 374 8.33 -13.95 4.74
N ASP A 375 8.62 -13.46 3.54
CA ASP A 375 9.72 -12.52 3.29
C ASP A 375 9.58 -11.22 4.09
N ILE A 376 10.73 -10.69 4.54
CA ILE A 376 10.79 -9.39 5.21
C ILE A 376 10.64 -8.29 4.16
N THR A 377 9.50 -7.62 4.14
CA THR A 377 9.25 -6.46 3.29
C THR A 377 9.50 -5.14 4.02
N THR A 378 9.62 -4.04 3.29
CA THR A 378 9.70 -2.69 3.87
C THR A 378 8.48 -2.37 4.76
N TYR A 379 7.32 -2.90 4.41
CA TYR A 379 6.10 -2.82 5.20
C TYR A 379 6.26 -3.51 6.56
N GLN A 380 6.78 -4.74 6.59
CA GLN A 380 7.00 -5.49 7.83
C GLN A 380 8.01 -4.80 8.74
N VAL A 381 9.07 -4.22 8.19
CA VAL A 381 10.05 -3.45 8.96
C VAL A 381 9.39 -2.24 9.66
N ARG A 382 8.53 -1.51 8.95
CA ARG A 382 7.78 -0.38 9.54
C ARG A 382 6.79 -0.84 10.60
N LYS A 383 6.07 -1.92 10.34
CA LYS A 383 5.11 -2.52 11.27
C LYS A 383 5.80 -2.95 12.58
N SER A 384 6.96 -3.61 12.46
CA SER A 384 7.79 -3.99 13.62
C SER A 384 8.27 -2.77 14.41
N MET A 385 8.83 -1.76 13.73
CA MET A 385 9.29 -0.54 14.40
C MET A 385 8.17 0.18 15.15
N GLY A 386 7.00 0.29 14.55
CA GLY A 386 5.82 0.89 15.18
C GLY A 386 5.33 0.08 16.38
N LYS A 387 5.39 -1.26 16.28
CA LYS A 387 5.05 -2.15 17.39
C LYS A 387 6.00 -1.95 18.58
N ASP A 388 7.30 -1.97 18.34
CA ASP A 388 8.32 -1.82 19.40
C ASP A 388 8.20 -0.45 20.09
N PHE A 389 7.89 0.60 19.32
CA PHE A 389 7.57 1.92 19.85
C PHE A 389 6.32 1.88 20.74
N THR A 390 5.23 1.29 20.26
CA THR A 390 3.96 1.17 21.00
C THR A 390 4.15 0.38 22.29
N GLU A 391 4.88 -0.72 22.24
CA GLU A 391 5.22 -1.55 23.40
C GLU A 391 6.02 -0.76 24.45
N THR A 392 7.00 0.03 24.01
CA THR A 392 7.79 0.89 24.89
C THR A 392 6.90 1.92 25.61
N VAL A 393 5.99 2.56 24.90
CA VAL A 393 5.05 3.52 25.49
C VAL A 393 4.06 2.79 26.42
N PHE A 394 3.56 1.63 26.01
CA PHE A 394 2.61 0.83 26.80
C PHE A 394 3.23 0.37 28.13
N THR A 395 4.48 0.01 28.12
CA THR A 395 5.22 -0.37 29.35
C THR A 395 5.24 0.77 30.37
N LYS A 396 5.23 2.02 29.92
CA LYS A 396 5.29 3.22 30.79
C LYS A 396 3.93 3.71 31.27
N ILE A 397 2.93 3.77 30.37
CA ILE A 397 1.63 4.39 30.66
C ILE A 397 0.42 3.44 30.54
N GLY A 398 0.66 2.16 30.25
CA GLY A 398 -0.36 1.11 30.23
C GLY A 398 -1.49 1.39 29.24
N LYS A 399 -2.72 1.16 29.68
CA LYS A 399 -3.94 1.30 28.84
C LYS A 399 -4.12 2.69 28.20
N ASN A 400 -3.53 3.74 28.78
CA ASN A 400 -3.63 5.09 28.24
C ASN A 400 -2.85 5.27 26.94
N THR A 401 -2.01 4.30 26.56
CA THR A 401 -1.15 4.37 25.37
C THR A 401 -1.95 4.69 24.09
N TYR A 402 -3.04 3.99 23.85
CA TYR A 402 -3.81 4.17 22.63
C TYR A 402 -4.44 5.56 22.54
N GLN A 403 -5.07 6.03 23.61
CA GLN A 403 -5.62 7.39 23.68
C GLN A 403 -4.52 8.43 23.51
N THR A 404 -3.37 8.23 24.14
CA THR A 404 -2.23 9.15 24.08
C THR A 404 -1.63 9.23 22.68
N LEU A 405 -1.39 8.09 22.02
CA LEU A 405 -0.83 8.04 20.66
C LEU A 405 -1.77 8.61 19.60
N ILE A 406 -3.07 8.43 19.79
CA ILE A 406 -4.10 9.02 18.91
C ILE A 406 -4.20 10.53 19.10
N ALA A 407 -4.18 11.00 20.35
CA ALA A 407 -4.29 12.42 20.66
C ALA A 407 -2.99 13.20 20.36
N ASN A 408 -1.84 12.58 20.60
CA ASN A 408 -0.52 13.16 20.45
C ASN A 408 0.37 12.24 19.58
N PRO A 409 0.17 12.19 18.26
CA PRO A 409 0.93 11.32 17.37
C PRO A 409 2.44 11.60 17.45
N PRO A 410 3.29 10.56 17.45
CA PRO A 410 4.73 10.73 17.45
C PRO A 410 5.24 11.27 16.11
N THR A 411 6.32 12.02 16.17
CA THR A 411 7.12 12.39 14.99
C THR A 411 8.03 11.25 14.57
N THR A 412 8.59 11.31 13.38
CA THR A 412 9.58 10.35 12.87
C THR A 412 10.81 10.21 13.80
N LYS A 413 11.23 11.32 14.43
CA LYS A 413 12.35 11.35 15.39
C LYS A 413 12.00 10.58 16.66
N GLU A 414 10.79 10.74 17.14
CA GLU A 414 10.29 10.08 18.35
C GLU A 414 10.05 8.59 18.13
N LEU A 415 9.55 8.19 16.96
CA LEU A 415 9.44 6.77 16.62
C LEU A 415 10.79 6.04 16.68
N LYS A 416 11.87 6.70 16.24
CA LYS A 416 13.22 6.14 16.31
C LYS A 416 13.85 6.25 17.71
N ASN A 417 13.35 7.13 18.54
CA ASN A 417 13.84 7.32 19.91
C ASN A 417 12.64 7.54 20.86
N PRO A 418 12.01 6.47 21.32
CA PRO A 418 10.81 6.53 22.17
C PRO A 418 10.99 7.36 23.46
N GLU A 419 12.22 7.45 23.99
CA GLU A 419 12.50 8.24 25.19
C GLU A 419 12.21 9.74 24.98
N ILE A 420 12.42 10.25 23.76
CA ILE A 420 12.08 11.65 23.43
C ILE A 420 10.54 11.86 23.52
N TYR A 421 9.78 10.87 23.08
CA TYR A 421 8.33 10.93 23.19
C TYR A 421 7.86 10.86 24.65
N LEU A 422 8.42 9.93 25.41
CA LEU A 422 8.07 9.75 26.83
C LEU A 422 8.42 10.95 27.70
N GLN A 423 9.42 11.75 27.34
CA GLN A 423 9.76 13.00 28.05
C GLN A 423 8.72 14.13 27.84
N LYS A 424 7.84 14.02 26.84
CA LYS A 424 6.77 14.97 26.58
C LYS A 424 5.47 14.65 27.30
N LEU A 425 5.32 13.41 27.77
CA LEU A 425 4.15 12.92 28.50
C LEU A 425 4.24 13.25 29.97
#